data_308c7f67859dbc09c5d6683f388c4772
#
_entry.id   308c7f67859dbc09c5d6683f388c4772
#
_cell.length_a   1.000
_cell.length_b   1.000
_cell.length_c   1.000
_cell.angle_alpha   90.00
_cell.angle_beta   90.00
_cell.angle_gamma   90.00
#
_symmetry.space_group_name_H-M   'P 1'
#
loop_
_entity.id
_entity.type
_entity.pdbx_description
1 polymer ?
#
loop_
_entity_poly.entity_id
_entity_poly.type
_entity_poly.pdbx_seq_one_letter_code
_entity_poly.pdbx_strand_id
1 'polypeptide(L)'
;MSVVDVGTMSFGECWELQQRLFNDSIAAKSRGEKPEQLVLLVEHTPVYTLGKSGHESNLLVAEAFLKSIGAEFYHIDRGGDITYHGPGQIVGYPILDLEQLGIGLKSYIGAIEAAVIDTMAEWGIVCQTVEGAAGVWIVEPGRPMRKICAVGVKSSRWVTMHGFALNVNTDLRYFDYINPCGFVDRTATSMEKELGEKVDVAVVKERLLSNLSKKIDVNKINTKRLCQLTNVG
;
A
#
# COMPACT_ATOMS: atom_id res chain seq x y z
N MET A 1 -9.86 -15.49 -1.16
CA MET A 1 -8.84 -14.59 -0.59
C MET A 1 -9.21 -14.27 0.86
N SER A 2 -8.29 -14.41 1.78
CA SER A 2 -8.50 -14.00 3.18
C SER A 2 -8.05 -12.55 3.38
N VAL A 3 -8.76 -11.81 4.23
CA VAL A 3 -8.41 -10.44 4.61
C VAL A 3 -8.28 -10.38 6.12
N VAL A 4 -7.21 -9.76 6.59
CA VAL A 4 -6.97 -9.49 8.01
C VAL A 4 -6.73 -7.99 8.18
N ASP A 5 -7.66 -7.32 8.85
CA ASP A 5 -7.43 -5.96 9.33
C ASP A 5 -6.72 -6.04 10.69
N VAL A 6 -5.46 -5.62 10.73
CA VAL A 6 -4.65 -5.65 11.96
C VAL A 6 -4.83 -4.36 12.79
N GLY A 7 -5.67 -3.44 12.33
CA GLY A 7 -5.88 -2.15 12.99
C GLY A 7 -4.66 -1.24 12.89
N THR A 8 -4.34 -0.51 13.97
CA THR A 8 -3.14 0.32 14.06
C THR A 8 -1.97 -0.53 14.57
N MET A 9 -0.86 -0.49 13.82
CA MET A 9 0.35 -1.27 14.13
C MET A 9 1.60 -0.52 13.68
N SER A 10 2.71 -0.64 14.42
CA SER A 10 4.00 -0.12 13.98
C SER A 10 4.44 -0.78 12.68
N PHE A 11 5.25 -0.06 11.89
CA PHE A 11 5.73 -0.62 10.63
C PHE A 11 6.64 -1.84 10.87
N GLY A 12 7.50 -1.78 11.87
CA GLY A 12 8.42 -2.87 12.19
C GLY A 12 7.69 -4.18 12.48
N GLU A 13 6.72 -4.17 13.40
CA GLU A 13 5.91 -5.35 13.75
C GLU A 13 5.13 -5.89 12.53
N CYS A 14 4.53 -5.00 11.75
CA CYS A 14 3.79 -5.41 10.56
C CYS A 14 4.71 -5.96 9.47
N TRP A 15 5.92 -5.42 9.33
CA TRP A 15 6.91 -5.90 8.37
C TRP A 15 7.45 -7.29 8.73
N GLU A 16 7.71 -7.56 10.00
CA GLU A 16 8.05 -8.92 10.49
C GLU A 16 6.92 -9.91 10.19
N LEU A 17 5.66 -9.52 10.44
CA LEU A 17 4.49 -10.33 10.09
C LEU A 17 4.43 -10.61 8.58
N GLN A 18 4.62 -9.60 7.75
CA GLN A 18 4.66 -9.76 6.29
C GLN A 18 5.77 -10.72 5.85
N GLN A 19 6.99 -10.56 6.39
CA GLN A 19 8.13 -11.41 6.05
C GLN A 19 7.86 -12.89 6.40
N ARG A 20 7.29 -13.15 7.57
CA ARG A 20 6.90 -14.50 7.98
C ARG A 20 5.89 -15.10 6.98
N LEU A 21 4.77 -14.43 6.74
CA LEU A 21 3.72 -14.91 5.84
C LEU A 21 4.21 -15.11 4.39
N PHE A 22 5.07 -14.21 3.92
CA PHE A 22 5.71 -14.31 2.61
C PHE A 22 6.62 -15.53 2.51
N ASN A 23 7.48 -15.77 3.53
CA ASN A 23 8.37 -16.91 3.57
C ASN A 23 7.60 -18.24 3.71
N ASP A 24 6.56 -18.26 4.53
CA ASP A 24 5.69 -19.44 4.71
C ASP A 24 4.99 -19.79 3.39
N SER A 25 4.52 -18.79 2.65
CA SER A 25 3.92 -19.00 1.32
C SER A 25 4.92 -19.58 0.32
N ILE A 26 6.17 -19.08 0.31
CA ILE A 26 7.24 -19.61 -0.55
C ILE A 26 7.60 -21.06 -0.13
N ALA A 27 7.68 -21.33 1.16
CA ALA A 27 7.97 -22.67 1.68
C ALA A 27 6.86 -23.67 1.32
N ALA A 28 5.58 -23.28 1.45
CA ALA A 28 4.44 -24.09 1.04
C ALA A 28 4.52 -24.46 -0.46
N LYS A 29 4.80 -23.48 -1.33
CA LYS A 29 5.03 -23.74 -2.77
C LYS A 29 6.17 -24.73 -3.01
N SER A 30 7.26 -24.61 -2.28
CA SER A 30 8.41 -25.52 -2.43
C SER A 30 8.06 -26.96 -2.07
N ARG A 31 7.02 -27.19 -1.25
CA ARG A 31 6.47 -28.52 -0.92
C ARG A 31 5.35 -28.97 -1.88
N GLY A 32 5.03 -28.17 -2.91
CA GLY A 32 3.91 -28.46 -3.82
C GLY A 32 2.53 -28.13 -3.25
N GLU A 33 2.48 -27.41 -2.14
CA GLU A 33 1.24 -26.97 -1.51
C GLU A 33 0.78 -25.63 -2.14
N LYS A 34 -0.53 -25.37 -2.06
CA LYS A 34 -1.10 -24.08 -2.50
C LYS A 34 -1.16 -23.11 -1.32
N PRO A 35 -0.34 -22.05 -1.29
CA PRO A 35 -0.40 -21.05 -0.23
C PRO A 35 -1.74 -20.33 -0.23
N GLU A 36 -2.11 -19.82 0.95
CA GLU A 36 -3.30 -18.98 1.10
C GLU A 36 -3.10 -17.63 0.42
N GLN A 37 -4.13 -17.15 -0.28
CA GLN A 37 -4.18 -15.80 -0.82
C GLN A 37 -4.64 -14.86 0.29
N LEU A 38 -3.77 -13.99 0.78
CA LEU A 38 -3.99 -13.16 1.96
C LEU A 38 -3.77 -11.68 1.65
N VAL A 39 -4.59 -10.80 2.24
CA VAL A 39 -4.36 -9.35 2.28
C VAL A 39 -4.35 -8.89 3.74
N LEU A 40 -3.27 -8.25 4.16
CA LEU A 40 -3.25 -7.50 5.41
C LEU A 40 -3.69 -6.07 5.13
N LEU A 41 -4.59 -5.54 5.95
CA LEU A 41 -4.89 -4.10 6.01
C LEU A 41 -4.37 -3.55 7.33
N VAL A 42 -3.75 -2.40 7.29
CA VAL A 42 -3.15 -1.75 8.46
C VAL A 42 -3.23 -0.23 8.34
N GLU A 43 -3.30 0.43 9.47
CA GLU A 43 -2.99 1.84 9.63
C GLU A 43 -1.69 1.93 10.44
N HIS A 44 -0.64 2.54 9.88
CA HIS A 44 0.64 2.66 10.59
C HIS A 44 0.70 3.86 11.51
N THR A 45 1.49 3.75 12.57
CA THR A 45 2.08 4.93 13.22
C THR A 45 3.00 5.66 12.23
N PRO A 46 3.31 6.96 12.43
CA PRO A 46 4.10 7.72 11.48
C PRO A 46 5.43 7.05 11.13
N VAL A 47 5.66 6.78 9.85
CA VAL A 47 6.87 6.11 9.35
C VAL A 47 7.20 6.50 7.93
N TYR A 48 8.48 6.64 7.63
CA TYR A 48 9.02 6.76 6.28
C TYR A 48 9.67 5.45 5.87
N THR A 49 9.42 5.03 4.65
CA THR A 49 10.06 3.83 4.08
C THR A 49 10.79 4.17 2.80
N LEU A 50 12.07 3.83 2.71
CA LEU A 50 12.91 3.99 1.53
C LEU A 50 12.97 2.66 0.78
N GLY A 51 12.46 2.63 -0.45
CA GLY A 51 12.50 1.47 -1.32
C GLY A 51 13.84 1.33 -2.07
N LYS A 52 13.98 0.25 -2.84
CA LYS A 52 15.22 -0.11 -3.54
C LYS A 52 15.75 0.93 -4.53
N SER A 53 14.88 1.74 -5.11
CA SER A 53 15.25 2.74 -6.11
C SER A 53 15.42 4.13 -5.50
N GLY A 54 15.28 4.26 -4.18
CA GLY A 54 15.36 5.54 -3.49
C GLY A 54 16.77 5.89 -3.05
N HIS A 55 16.98 7.19 -2.84
CA HIS A 55 18.20 7.74 -2.28
C HIS A 55 17.90 8.37 -0.91
N GLU A 56 18.81 8.21 0.06
CA GLU A 56 18.63 8.81 1.40
C GLU A 56 18.47 10.33 1.36
N SER A 57 19.10 10.99 0.36
CA SER A 57 18.94 12.43 0.12
C SER A 57 17.50 12.87 -0.18
N ASN A 58 16.59 11.90 -0.45
CA ASN A 58 15.17 12.17 -0.65
C ASN A 58 14.42 12.33 0.68
N LEU A 59 15.05 12.02 1.81
CA LEU A 59 14.62 12.45 3.14
C LEU A 59 15.22 13.83 3.41
N LEU A 60 14.38 14.86 3.49
CA LEU A 60 14.80 16.27 3.58
C LEU A 60 15.08 16.73 5.01
N VAL A 61 14.87 15.88 6.00
CA VAL A 61 15.00 16.20 7.43
C VAL A 61 15.95 15.23 8.13
N ALA A 62 16.57 15.69 9.19
CA ALA A 62 17.48 14.88 9.99
C ALA A 62 16.72 13.85 10.86
N GLU A 63 17.38 12.75 11.20
CA GLU A 63 16.81 11.68 12.06
C GLU A 63 16.32 12.21 13.42
N ALA A 64 17.03 13.18 14.00
CA ALA A 64 16.60 13.81 15.25
C ALA A 64 15.23 14.51 15.13
N PHE A 65 14.93 15.09 13.97
CA PHE A 65 13.63 15.68 13.70
C PHE A 65 12.54 14.61 13.59
N LEU A 66 12.81 13.48 12.90
CA LEU A 66 11.86 12.38 12.83
C LEU A 66 11.46 11.88 14.21
N LYS A 67 12.44 11.70 15.10
CA LYS A 67 12.18 11.34 16.51
C LYS A 67 11.30 12.36 17.23
N SER A 68 11.49 13.66 16.96
CA SER A 68 10.70 14.73 17.61
C SER A 68 9.23 14.74 17.17
N ILE A 69 8.92 14.24 15.97
CA ILE A 69 7.56 14.12 15.44
C ILE A 69 6.99 12.69 15.59
N GLY A 70 7.69 11.81 16.31
CA GLY A 70 7.28 10.43 16.55
C GLY A 70 7.26 9.56 15.29
N ALA A 71 8.08 9.90 14.28
CA ALA A 71 8.16 9.14 13.05
C ALA A 71 9.40 8.23 13.02
N GLU A 72 9.21 7.01 12.49
CA GLU A 72 10.29 6.05 12.26
C GLU A 72 10.81 6.14 10.82
N PHE A 73 11.96 5.53 10.54
CA PHE A 73 12.54 5.43 9.20
C PHE A 73 13.09 4.02 8.95
N TYR A 74 12.72 3.42 7.82
CA TYR A 74 13.18 2.09 7.43
C TYR A 74 13.67 2.03 5.99
N HIS A 75 14.79 1.35 5.78
CA HIS A 75 15.20 0.88 4.46
C HIS A 75 14.55 -0.48 4.19
N ILE A 76 13.83 -0.61 3.07
CA ILE A 76 13.10 -1.83 2.75
C ILE A 76 13.28 -2.24 1.30
N ASP A 77 12.86 -3.45 0.98
CA ASP A 77 13.12 -4.09 -0.30
C ASP A 77 11.94 -4.05 -1.30
N ARG A 78 10.94 -3.16 -1.08
CA ARG A 78 9.90 -2.87 -2.08
C ARG A 78 10.47 -2.09 -3.27
N GLY A 79 9.77 -2.17 -4.41
CA GLY A 79 10.01 -1.25 -5.51
C GLY A 79 9.67 0.20 -5.16
N GLY A 80 10.26 1.13 -5.91
CA GLY A 80 10.05 2.58 -5.74
C GLY A 80 11.00 3.25 -4.77
N ASP A 81 10.76 4.53 -4.53
CA ASP A 81 11.54 5.46 -3.75
C ASP A 81 10.98 5.64 -2.32
N ILE A 82 11.28 6.77 -1.68
CA ILE A 82 10.78 7.11 -0.35
C ILE A 82 9.28 7.38 -0.37
N THR A 83 8.59 6.99 0.69
CA THR A 83 7.20 7.37 0.95
C THR A 83 6.94 7.50 2.44
N TYR A 84 5.77 8.03 2.79
CA TYR A 84 5.26 8.15 4.15
C TYR A 84 4.06 7.25 4.37
N HIS A 85 3.98 6.66 5.56
CA HIS A 85 2.78 6.01 6.08
C HIS A 85 2.43 6.58 7.44
N GLY A 86 1.11 6.69 7.72
CA GLY A 86 0.65 7.22 9.00
C GLY A 86 -0.86 7.16 9.17
N PRO A 87 -1.37 7.72 10.28
CA PRO A 87 -2.80 7.75 10.59
C PRO A 87 -3.65 8.34 9.45
N GLY A 88 -4.83 7.75 9.26
CA GLY A 88 -5.75 8.13 8.18
C GLY A 88 -5.39 7.58 6.80
N GLN A 89 -4.34 6.73 6.69
CA GLN A 89 -3.95 6.07 5.47
C GLN A 89 -4.35 4.58 5.51
N ILE A 90 -5.01 4.08 4.47
CA ILE A 90 -5.23 2.64 4.31
C ILE A 90 -4.00 2.03 3.64
N VAL A 91 -3.25 1.22 4.38
CA VAL A 91 -2.15 0.45 3.81
C VAL A 91 -2.58 -0.99 3.62
N GLY A 92 -2.39 -1.51 2.42
CA GLY A 92 -2.72 -2.88 2.05
C GLY A 92 -1.48 -3.65 1.61
N TYR A 93 -1.29 -4.82 2.20
CA TYR A 93 -0.21 -5.74 1.87
C TYR A 93 -0.76 -7.07 1.36
N PRO A 94 -1.00 -7.20 0.03
CA PRO A 94 -1.41 -8.46 -0.54
C PRO A 94 -0.23 -9.44 -0.60
N ILE A 95 -0.36 -10.57 0.09
CA ILE A 95 0.57 -11.69 0.07
C ILE A 95 -0.10 -12.78 -0.76
N LEU A 96 0.15 -12.77 -2.05
CA LEU A 96 -0.55 -13.56 -3.05
C LEU A 96 0.43 -14.39 -3.86
N ASP A 97 0.03 -15.60 -4.22
CA ASP A 97 0.70 -16.41 -5.23
C ASP A 97 0.13 -16.07 -6.62
N LEU A 98 0.84 -15.25 -7.37
CA LEU A 98 0.43 -14.80 -8.71
C LEU A 98 0.35 -15.94 -9.71
N GLU A 99 1.18 -16.99 -9.56
CA GLU A 99 1.14 -18.19 -10.40
C GLU A 99 -0.18 -18.95 -10.21
N GLN A 100 -0.63 -19.10 -8.95
CA GLN A 100 -1.93 -19.70 -8.65
C GLN A 100 -3.10 -18.87 -9.19
N LEU A 101 -2.94 -17.54 -9.26
CA LEU A 101 -3.92 -16.62 -9.82
C LEU A 101 -3.84 -16.53 -11.37
N GLY A 102 -2.80 -17.08 -11.97
CA GLY A 102 -2.58 -17.02 -13.43
C GLY A 102 -2.29 -15.62 -13.97
N ILE A 103 -1.76 -14.70 -13.13
CA ILE A 103 -1.48 -13.32 -13.52
C ILE A 103 0.00 -12.95 -13.33
N GLY A 104 0.50 -12.07 -14.19
CA GLY A 104 1.85 -11.53 -14.08
C GLY A 104 1.93 -10.33 -13.13
N LEU A 105 3.15 -9.97 -12.71
CA LEU A 105 3.39 -8.87 -11.78
C LEU A 105 2.83 -7.53 -12.29
N LYS A 106 2.96 -7.24 -13.58
CA LYS A 106 2.43 -6.01 -14.19
C LYS A 106 0.89 -5.97 -14.12
N SER A 107 0.24 -7.08 -14.42
CA SER A 107 -1.23 -7.21 -14.34
C SER A 107 -1.71 -7.08 -12.90
N TYR A 108 -0.98 -7.63 -11.94
CA TYR A 108 -1.27 -7.50 -10.51
C TYR A 108 -1.19 -6.04 -10.03
N ILE A 109 -0.13 -5.31 -10.40
CA ILE A 109 0.00 -3.88 -10.08
C ILE A 109 -1.16 -3.10 -10.71
N GLY A 110 -1.46 -3.34 -11.98
CA GLY A 110 -2.59 -2.72 -12.67
C GLY A 110 -3.95 -3.06 -12.03
N ALA A 111 -4.11 -4.26 -11.47
CA ALA A 111 -5.33 -4.64 -10.74
C ALA A 111 -5.49 -3.84 -9.43
N ILE A 112 -4.40 -3.60 -8.68
CA ILE A 112 -4.42 -2.72 -7.51
C ILE A 112 -4.79 -1.30 -7.92
N GLU A 113 -4.13 -0.75 -8.93
CA GLU A 113 -4.38 0.62 -9.40
C GLU A 113 -5.82 0.78 -9.89
N ALA A 114 -6.33 -0.18 -10.67
CA ALA A 114 -7.72 -0.18 -11.15
C ALA A 114 -8.74 -0.29 -10.00
N ALA A 115 -8.47 -1.09 -8.98
CA ALA A 115 -9.32 -1.21 -7.81
C ALA A 115 -9.41 0.12 -7.03
N VAL A 116 -8.28 0.82 -6.89
CA VAL A 116 -8.24 2.15 -6.27
C VAL A 116 -9.02 3.16 -7.12
N ILE A 117 -8.83 3.17 -8.44
CA ILE A 117 -9.54 4.08 -9.37
C ILE A 117 -11.05 3.86 -9.26
N ASP A 118 -11.51 2.60 -9.35
CA ASP A 118 -12.94 2.28 -9.21
C ASP A 118 -13.47 2.72 -7.84
N THR A 119 -12.68 2.55 -6.77
CA THR A 119 -13.06 3.00 -5.43
C THR A 119 -13.18 4.52 -5.36
N MET A 120 -12.21 5.27 -5.88
CA MET A 120 -12.27 6.74 -5.89
C MET A 120 -13.46 7.28 -6.69
N ALA A 121 -13.81 6.61 -7.78
CA ALA A 121 -14.98 6.97 -8.60
C ALA A 121 -16.31 6.91 -7.81
N GLU A 122 -16.43 6.04 -6.81
CA GLU A 122 -17.62 5.97 -5.95
C GLU A 122 -17.81 7.25 -5.10
N TRP A 123 -16.75 8.02 -4.88
CA TRP A 123 -16.77 9.36 -4.24
C TRP A 123 -16.66 10.51 -5.24
N GLY A 124 -16.77 10.24 -6.55
CA GLY A 124 -16.69 11.27 -7.57
C GLY A 124 -15.27 11.81 -7.81
N ILE A 125 -14.24 11.16 -7.25
CA ILE A 125 -12.83 11.56 -7.45
C ILE A 125 -12.31 10.88 -8.72
N VAL A 126 -11.97 11.68 -9.74
CA VAL A 126 -11.45 11.19 -11.01
C VAL A 126 -9.94 10.96 -10.91
N CYS A 127 -9.53 9.70 -11.02
CA CYS A 127 -8.14 9.28 -10.92
C CYS A 127 -7.70 8.49 -12.16
N GLN A 128 -6.39 8.42 -12.38
CA GLN A 128 -5.80 7.65 -13.46
C GLN A 128 -4.42 7.10 -13.09
N THR A 129 -3.92 6.16 -13.87
CA THR A 129 -2.52 5.76 -13.88
C THR A 129 -1.70 6.71 -14.74
N VAL A 130 -0.41 6.84 -14.44
CA VAL A 130 0.55 7.63 -15.21
C VAL A 130 1.70 6.73 -15.64
N GLU A 131 2.02 6.70 -16.91
CA GLU A 131 3.11 5.87 -17.44
C GLU A 131 4.44 6.23 -16.78
N GLY A 132 5.19 5.20 -16.36
CA GLY A 132 6.47 5.37 -15.66
C GLY A 132 6.37 5.84 -14.20
N ALA A 133 5.15 6.00 -13.66
CA ALA A 133 4.93 6.49 -12.29
C ALA A 133 3.88 5.64 -11.55
N ALA A 134 4.32 4.51 -10.97
CA ALA A 134 3.44 3.59 -10.25
C ALA A 134 2.60 4.31 -9.18
N GLY A 135 1.34 3.86 -9.07
CA GLY A 135 0.32 4.42 -8.18
C GLY A 135 -0.81 5.11 -8.92
N VAL A 136 -1.73 5.68 -8.15
CA VAL A 136 -2.94 6.32 -8.67
C VAL A 136 -2.86 7.83 -8.47
N TRP A 137 -3.20 8.57 -9.52
CA TRP A 137 -2.96 9.99 -9.62
C TRP A 137 -4.22 10.76 -10.02
N ILE A 138 -4.33 11.98 -9.51
CA ILE A 138 -5.25 13.00 -10.02
C ILE A 138 -4.44 13.91 -10.94
N VAL A 139 -4.88 14.00 -12.19
CA VAL A 139 -4.23 14.77 -13.25
C VAL A 139 -5.24 15.75 -13.81
N GLU A 140 -4.97 17.05 -13.63
CA GLU A 140 -5.81 18.14 -14.12
C GLU A 140 -4.96 19.11 -14.94
N PRO A 141 -5.48 19.63 -16.08
CA PRO A 141 -4.75 20.61 -16.87
C PRO A 141 -4.36 21.84 -16.05
N GLY A 142 -3.08 22.23 -16.15
CA GLY A 142 -2.58 23.44 -15.48
C GLY A 142 -2.34 23.31 -13.98
N ARG A 143 -2.47 22.12 -13.42
CA ARG A 143 -2.16 21.82 -12.00
C ARG A 143 -1.10 20.75 -11.86
N PRO A 144 -0.28 20.76 -10.78
CA PRO A 144 0.62 19.66 -10.47
C PRO A 144 -0.15 18.35 -10.33
N MET A 145 0.45 17.26 -10.81
CA MET A 145 -0.11 15.91 -10.60
C MET A 145 -0.09 15.56 -9.10
N ARG A 146 -1.18 14.99 -8.59
CA ARG A 146 -1.34 14.66 -7.18
C ARG A 146 -1.53 13.16 -7.02
N LYS A 147 -0.63 12.53 -6.25
CA LYS A 147 -0.71 11.11 -5.96
C LYS A 147 -1.66 10.87 -4.79
N ILE A 148 -2.73 10.12 -5.00
CA ILE A 148 -3.67 9.71 -3.96
C ILE A 148 -3.34 8.32 -3.39
N CYS A 149 -2.73 7.44 -4.20
CA CYS A 149 -2.31 6.13 -3.75
C CYS A 149 -0.91 5.80 -4.27
N ALA A 150 -0.01 5.42 -3.38
CA ALA A 150 1.29 4.88 -3.71
C ALA A 150 1.20 3.35 -3.90
N VAL A 151 1.93 2.80 -4.88
CA VAL A 151 2.06 1.36 -5.08
C VAL A 151 3.53 1.00 -5.15
N GLY A 152 3.96 0.06 -4.31
CA GLY A 152 5.32 -0.44 -4.28
C GLY A 152 5.35 -1.86 -3.77
N VAL A 153 5.71 -2.82 -4.63
CA VAL A 153 5.64 -4.25 -4.36
C VAL A 153 7.01 -4.91 -4.45
N LYS A 154 7.12 -6.09 -3.85
CA LYS A 154 8.19 -7.07 -4.04
C LYS A 154 7.53 -8.37 -4.49
N SER A 155 8.20 -9.11 -5.39
CA SER A 155 7.80 -10.47 -5.72
C SER A 155 9.02 -11.38 -5.74
N SER A 156 8.87 -12.59 -5.20
CA SER A 156 9.84 -13.67 -5.34
C SER A 156 9.10 -14.99 -5.47
N ARG A 157 9.52 -15.83 -6.40
CA ARG A 157 8.86 -17.11 -6.72
C ARG A 157 7.35 -16.97 -6.94
N TRP A 158 6.93 -15.86 -7.56
CA TRP A 158 5.55 -15.48 -7.82
C TRP A 158 4.72 -15.11 -6.57
N VAL A 159 5.29 -15.14 -5.38
CA VAL A 159 4.64 -14.63 -4.16
C VAL A 159 4.93 -13.13 -4.03
N THR A 160 3.91 -12.35 -3.66
CA THR A 160 4.01 -10.90 -3.48
C THR A 160 4.16 -10.51 -2.02
N MET A 161 4.74 -9.35 -1.78
CA MET A 161 4.89 -8.69 -0.48
C MET A 161 4.87 -7.16 -0.67
N HIS A 162 4.63 -6.41 0.40
CA HIS A 162 4.29 -4.99 0.34
C HIS A 162 3.00 -4.77 -0.47
N GLY A 163 2.77 -3.60 -1.04
CA GLY A 163 1.53 -3.38 -1.78
C GLY A 163 1.23 -1.92 -2.05
N PHE A 164 0.21 -1.37 -1.40
CA PHE A 164 -0.27 -0.02 -1.68
C PHE A 164 -0.57 0.78 -0.40
N ALA A 165 -0.62 2.10 -0.56
CA ALA A 165 -0.97 3.04 0.50
C ALA A 165 -1.90 4.12 -0.07
N LEU A 166 -3.18 4.07 0.31
CA LEU A 166 -4.24 5.00 -0.10
C LEU A 166 -4.42 6.08 0.95
N ASN A 167 -4.19 7.32 0.58
CA ASN A 167 -4.42 8.48 1.45
C ASN A 167 -5.93 8.77 1.55
N VAL A 168 -6.55 8.49 2.68
CA VAL A 168 -7.96 8.81 2.95
C VAL A 168 -8.06 10.13 3.73
N ASN A 169 -7.70 10.12 5.02
CA ASN A 169 -7.66 11.29 5.89
C ASN A 169 -6.23 11.56 6.39
N THR A 170 -5.25 11.27 5.55
CA THR A 170 -3.83 11.33 5.89
C THR A 170 -3.36 12.76 6.05
N ASP A 171 -2.60 13.04 7.12
CA ASP A 171 -1.93 14.34 7.28
C ASP A 171 -0.83 14.50 6.23
N LEU A 172 -1.11 15.28 5.20
CA LEU A 172 -0.23 15.47 4.06
C LEU A 172 1.02 16.29 4.37
N ARG A 173 1.11 16.98 5.52
CA ARG A 173 2.30 17.75 5.94
C ARG A 173 3.53 16.86 6.09
N TYR A 174 3.34 15.59 6.40
CA TYR A 174 4.44 14.63 6.47
C TYR A 174 5.11 14.37 5.12
N PHE A 175 4.43 14.58 4.00
CA PHE A 175 5.02 14.47 2.67
C PHE A 175 5.94 15.65 2.32
N ASP A 176 5.86 16.78 3.04
CA ASP A 176 6.76 17.93 2.87
C ASP A 176 8.20 17.63 3.36
N TYR A 177 8.38 16.56 4.14
CA TYR A 177 9.69 16.13 4.63
C TYR A 177 10.42 15.14 3.72
N ILE A 178 9.83 14.83 2.55
CA ILE A 178 10.44 13.94 1.57
C ILE A 178 10.32 14.52 0.15
N ASN A 179 11.27 14.16 -0.72
CA ASN A 179 11.24 14.51 -2.13
C ASN A 179 11.31 13.24 -3.00
N PRO A 180 10.21 12.49 -3.16
CA PRO A 180 10.20 11.27 -3.95
C PRO A 180 10.56 11.56 -5.40
N CYS A 181 11.60 10.89 -5.93
CA CYS A 181 12.03 10.95 -7.33
C CYS A 181 12.49 12.34 -7.84
N GLY A 182 12.73 13.33 -6.96
CA GLY A 182 13.24 14.66 -7.37
C GLY A 182 12.29 15.46 -8.28
N PHE A 183 11.02 15.09 -8.38
CA PHE A 183 10.06 15.80 -9.23
C PHE A 183 9.48 17.03 -8.53
N VAL A 184 9.61 18.18 -9.16
CA VAL A 184 9.08 19.48 -8.66
C VAL A 184 7.58 19.62 -8.90
N ASP A 185 7.03 18.83 -9.83
CA ASP A 185 5.63 18.98 -10.34
C ASP A 185 4.67 17.92 -9.77
N ARG A 186 5.07 17.18 -8.73
CA ARG A 186 4.26 16.10 -8.17
C ARG A 186 4.10 16.26 -6.67
N THR A 187 2.87 16.14 -6.19
CA THR A 187 2.54 16.26 -4.77
C THR A 187 1.73 15.06 -4.29
N ALA A 188 1.57 14.91 -2.98
CA ALA A 188 0.60 13.99 -2.41
C ALA A 188 -0.76 14.67 -2.25
N THR A 189 -1.83 13.87 -2.32
CA THR A 189 -3.18 14.29 -1.95
C THR A 189 -3.88 13.18 -1.16
N SER A 190 -5.09 13.45 -0.65
CA SER A 190 -5.94 12.51 0.07
C SER A 190 -7.39 12.70 -0.31
N MET A 191 -8.25 11.72 0.01
CA MET A 191 -9.69 11.86 -0.21
C MET A 191 -10.25 13.06 0.56
N GLU A 192 -9.86 13.25 1.82
CA GLU A 192 -10.25 14.41 2.63
C GLU A 192 -9.93 15.75 1.93
N LYS A 193 -8.72 15.86 1.35
CA LYS A 193 -8.29 17.08 0.66
C LYS A 193 -9.08 17.33 -0.63
N GLU A 194 -9.38 16.29 -1.41
CA GLU A 194 -10.11 16.42 -2.68
C GLU A 194 -11.60 16.67 -2.47
N LEU A 195 -12.20 16.14 -1.40
CA LEU A 195 -13.62 16.29 -1.07
C LEU A 195 -13.91 17.51 -0.16
N GLY A 196 -12.90 18.00 0.56
CA GLY A 196 -13.05 19.06 1.54
C GLY A 196 -13.61 18.61 2.90
N GLU A 197 -13.80 17.30 3.10
CA GLU A 197 -14.31 16.72 4.35
C GLU A 197 -13.72 15.34 4.63
N LYS A 198 -13.74 14.92 5.91
CA LYS A 198 -13.28 13.59 6.31
C LYS A 198 -14.21 12.50 5.79
N VAL A 199 -13.62 11.38 5.41
CA VAL A 199 -14.31 10.19 4.90
C VAL A 199 -14.24 9.07 5.93
N ASP A 200 -15.29 8.28 6.05
CA ASP A 200 -15.28 7.06 6.87
C ASP A 200 -14.32 6.02 6.27
N VAL A 201 -13.20 5.82 6.97
CA VAL A 201 -12.14 4.89 6.54
C VAL A 201 -12.64 3.45 6.47
N ALA A 202 -13.58 3.04 7.33
CA ALA A 202 -14.12 1.68 7.32
C ALA A 202 -14.92 1.40 6.04
N VAL A 203 -15.72 2.38 5.60
CA VAL A 203 -16.47 2.29 4.33
C VAL A 203 -15.52 2.22 3.14
N VAL A 204 -14.46 3.06 3.14
CA VAL A 204 -13.45 3.03 2.06
C VAL A 204 -12.74 1.68 2.00
N LYS A 205 -12.33 1.11 3.15
CA LYS A 205 -11.73 -0.23 3.22
C LYS A 205 -12.62 -1.30 2.60
N GLU A 206 -13.92 -1.31 2.95
CA GLU A 206 -14.88 -2.28 2.41
C GLU A 206 -14.99 -2.18 0.88
N ARG A 207 -15.16 -0.97 0.35
CA ARG A 207 -15.26 -0.74 -1.10
C ARG A 207 -13.99 -1.12 -1.83
N LEU A 208 -12.84 -0.71 -1.30
CA LEU A 208 -11.55 -1.03 -1.87
C LEU A 208 -11.30 -2.55 -1.95
N LEU A 209 -11.61 -3.29 -0.89
CA LEU A 209 -11.49 -4.75 -0.89
C LEU A 209 -12.45 -5.41 -1.88
N SER A 210 -13.69 -4.92 -1.97
CA SER A 210 -14.66 -5.40 -2.96
C SER A 210 -14.15 -5.19 -4.38
N ASN A 211 -13.63 -4.00 -4.70
CA ASN A 211 -13.11 -3.69 -6.02
C ASN A 211 -11.81 -4.47 -6.31
N LEU A 212 -10.91 -4.60 -5.33
CA LEU A 212 -9.68 -5.40 -5.48
C LEU A 212 -9.99 -6.87 -5.79
N SER A 213 -10.95 -7.49 -5.08
CA SER A 213 -11.32 -8.89 -5.32
C SER A 213 -11.86 -9.13 -6.73
N LYS A 214 -12.62 -8.17 -7.29
CA LYS A 214 -13.10 -8.23 -8.67
C LYS A 214 -11.95 -8.15 -9.68
N LYS A 215 -10.96 -7.27 -9.42
CA LYS A 215 -9.83 -7.05 -10.35
C LYS A 215 -8.82 -8.20 -10.38
N ILE A 216 -8.64 -8.91 -9.27
CA ILE A 216 -7.76 -10.09 -9.21
C ILE A 216 -8.51 -11.42 -9.39
N ASP A 217 -9.79 -11.37 -9.78
CA ASP A 217 -10.67 -12.52 -10.04
C ASP A 217 -10.76 -13.53 -8.88
N VAL A 218 -10.90 -13.01 -7.66
CA VAL A 218 -11.08 -13.82 -6.46
C VAL A 218 -12.53 -13.77 -5.99
N ASN A 219 -13.26 -14.85 -6.23
CA ASN A 219 -14.71 -14.93 -6.04
C ASN A 219 -15.22 -14.90 -4.59
N LYS A 220 -14.34 -14.98 -3.57
CA LYS A 220 -14.73 -14.93 -2.15
C LYS A 220 -13.69 -14.20 -1.30
N ILE A 221 -14.15 -13.23 -0.53
CA ILE A 221 -13.39 -12.62 0.55
C ILE A 221 -13.82 -13.26 1.87
N ASN A 222 -12.85 -13.78 2.63
CA ASN A 222 -13.05 -14.28 3.98
C ASN A 222 -12.32 -13.36 4.96
N THR A 223 -13.03 -12.70 5.84
CA THR A 223 -12.40 -11.90 6.90
C THR A 223 -11.91 -12.82 8.01
N LYS A 224 -10.64 -12.70 8.36
CA LYS A 224 -10.00 -13.41 9.47
C LYS A 224 -9.56 -12.42 10.56
N ARG A 225 -9.42 -12.90 11.78
CA ARG A 225 -8.82 -12.12 12.88
C ARG A 225 -7.31 -12.38 12.94
N LEU A 226 -6.54 -11.39 13.42
CA LEU A 226 -5.08 -11.49 13.54
C LEU A 226 -4.63 -12.73 14.32
N CYS A 227 -5.33 -13.11 15.41
CA CYS A 227 -5.03 -14.30 16.19
C CYS A 227 -5.10 -15.63 15.37
N GLN A 228 -5.79 -15.65 14.25
CA GLN A 228 -5.84 -16.81 13.36
C GLN A 228 -4.60 -16.95 12.47
N LEU A 229 -3.77 -15.91 12.34
CA LEU A 229 -2.48 -15.96 11.64
C LEU A 229 -1.31 -16.41 12.53
N THR A 230 -1.48 -16.34 13.86
CA THR A 230 -0.42 -16.66 14.83
C THR A 230 -0.49 -18.10 15.34
N ASN A 231 -1.56 -18.85 15.04
CA ASN A 231 -1.79 -20.21 15.52
C ASN A 231 -1.34 -21.31 14.53
N VAL A 232 -0.42 -21.01 13.62
CA VAL A 232 0.25 -22.03 12.80
C VAL A 232 1.59 -22.31 13.47
N GLY A 233 1.55 -23.16 14.50
CA GLY A 233 2.68 -23.77 15.17
C GLY A 233 2.95 -25.14 14.59
#